data_a7a9df87f5e6b4e249fa7d16f3bba8e9
#
_entry.id   a7a9df87f5e6b4e249fa7d16f3bba8e9
#
_cell.length_a   1.000
_cell.length_b   1.000
_cell.length_c   1.000
_cell.angle_alpha   90.00
_cell.angle_beta   90.00
_cell.angle_gamma   90.00
#
_symmetry.space_group_name_H-M   'P 1'
#
loop_
_entity.id
_entity.type
_entity.pdbx_description
1 polymer ?
#
loop_
_entity_poly.entity_id
_entity_poly.type
_entity_poly.pdbx_seq_one_letter_code
_entity_poly.pdbx_strand_id
1 'polypeptide(L)'
;MKDYYGKDISTLKNKKLFLFDMDGTINLGNELIPGMEGFFDKLKAAGREYYLLTNNSSRDHQHYVNKMNGLGVPVTRENVLISTDAFTNYMSKNHPDGKFYVLGTPQLEKNIADAGLTMTKTLEEGADFVVVGFDQTLTYEKLTTACRLIDKGVPYVATHPDVRCPIEGGEFIPDTGAMIELIKTATGKSPSMIFGKPFQY
;
A
#
# COMPACT_ATOMS: atom_id res chain seq x y z
N MET A 1 -33.50 0.24 2.25
CA MET A 1 -32.66 -0.78 2.88
C MET A 1 -31.68 -0.06 3.81
N LYS A 2 -31.55 -0.50 5.05
CA LYS A 2 -30.66 0.14 6.04
C LYS A 2 -29.50 -0.76 6.38
N ASP A 3 -28.34 -0.19 6.67
CA ASP A 3 -27.19 -0.89 7.21
C ASP A 3 -27.32 -1.17 8.71
N TYR A 4 -26.28 -1.75 9.30
CA TYR A 4 -26.20 -2.04 10.74
C TYR A 4 -26.38 -0.79 11.62
N TYR A 5 -25.94 0.38 11.14
CA TYR A 5 -26.04 1.67 11.84
C TYR A 5 -27.34 2.43 11.52
N GLY A 6 -28.29 1.82 10.80
CA GLY A 6 -29.56 2.40 10.43
C GLY A 6 -29.52 3.40 9.27
N LYS A 7 -28.35 3.56 8.59
CA LYS A 7 -28.22 4.44 7.41
C LYS A 7 -28.89 3.82 6.20
N ASP A 8 -29.52 4.64 5.38
CA ASP A 8 -30.11 4.17 4.12
C ASP A 8 -29.02 3.88 3.09
N ILE A 9 -28.94 2.62 2.68
CA ILE A 9 -28.00 2.11 1.68
C ILE A 9 -28.71 1.71 0.38
N SER A 10 -29.95 2.14 0.17
CA SER A 10 -30.75 1.77 -1.03
C SER A 10 -30.07 2.19 -2.33
N THR A 11 -29.29 3.28 -2.32
CA THR A 11 -28.52 3.77 -3.47
C THR A 11 -27.43 2.81 -3.95
N LEU A 12 -26.95 1.91 -3.10
CA LEU A 12 -25.96 0.89 -3.49
C LEU A 12 -26.48 -0.06 -4.56
N LYS A 13 -27.79 -0.27 -4.62
CA LYS A 13 -28.42 -1.09 -5.68
C LYS A 13 -28.14 -0.57 -7.09
N ASN A 14 -27.90 0.72 -7.23
CA ASN A 14 -27.65 1.39 -8.51
C ASN A 14 -26.16 1.51 -8.85
N LYS A 15 -25.25 1.14 -7.92
CA LYS A 15 -23.82 1.18 -8.18
C LYS A 15 -23.39 -0.02 -9.01
N LYS A 16 -22.51 0.22 -9.97
CA LYS A 16 -21.97 -0.82 -10.86
C LYS A 16 -20.58 -1.27 -10.43
N LEU A 17 -19.81 -0.36 -9.82
CA LEU A 17 -18.45 -0.57 -9.39
C LEU A 17 -18.33 -0.42 -7.88
N PHE A 18 -17.61 -1.32 -7.24
CA PHE A 18 -17.31 -1.32 -5.82
C PHE A 18 -15.81 -1.38 -5.59
N LEU A 19 -15.32 -0.58 -4.66
CA LEU A 19 -13.95 -0.56 -4.21
C LEU A 19 -13.91 -1.04 -2.76
N PHE A 20 -13.17 -2.11 -2.50
CA PHE A 20 -13.06 -2.70 -1.17
C PHE A 20 -11.62 -2.58 -0.65
N ASP A 21 -11.49 -2.13 0.58
CA ASP A 21 -10.28 -2.37 1.34
C ASP A 21 -10.16 -3.86 1.68
N MET A 22 -8.95 -4.36 1.91
CA MET A 22 -8.72 -5.78 2.17
C MET A 22 -8.60 -6.10 3.66
N ASP A 23 -7.49 -5.71 4.27
CA ASP A 23 -7.19 -6.09 5.65
C ASP A 23 -8.08 -5.34 6.65
N GLY A 24 -8.84 -6.08 7.45
CA GLY A 24 -9.86 -5.53 8.37
C GLY A 24 -11.22 -5.27 7.73
N THR A 25 -11.39 -5.46 6.42
CA THR A 25 -12.66 -5.27 5.67
C THR A 25 -13.14 -6.58 5.03
N ILE A 26 -12.30 -7.28 4.30
CA ILE A 26 -12.62 -8.56 3.66
C ILE A 26 -12.04 -9.70 4.47
N ASN A 27 -10.81 -9.55 4.91
CA ASN A 27 -10.05 -10.55 5.65
C ASN A 27 -9.31 -9.94 6.82
N LEU A 28 -8.95 -10.77 7.78
CA LEU A 28 -7.98 -10.47 8.82
C LEU A 28 -6.93 -11.59 8.82
N GLY A 29 -5.68 -11.24 8.53
CA GLY A 29 -4.66 -12.25 8.29
C GLY A 29 -5.06 -13.18 7.11
N ASN A 30 -5.14 -14.48 7.38
CA ASN A 30 -5.49 -15.51 6.41
C ASN A 30 -6.93 -16.03 6.54
N GLU A 31 -7.81 -15.29 7.22
CA GLU A 31 -9.21 -15.67 7.41
C GLU A 31 -10.15 -14.60 6.83
N LEU A 32 -11.24 -15.04 6.23
CA LEU A 32 -12.32 -14.13 5.81
C LEU A 32 -13.05 -13.58 7.04
N ILE A 33 -13.44 -12.31 6.96
CA ILE A 33 -14.37 -11.73 7.92
C ILE A 33 -15.74 -12.39 7.74
N PRO A 34 -16.41 -12.82 8.85
CA PRO A 34 -17.69 -13.49 8.79
C PRO A 34 -18.72 -12.74 7.92
N GLY A 35 -19.35 -13.46 7.00
CA GLY A 35 -20.32 -12.91 6.04
C GLY A 35 -19.74 -12.54 4.68
N MET A 36 -18.44 -12.66 4.48
CA MET A 36 -17.80 -12.42 3.19
C MET A 36 -17.80 -13.66 2.29
N GLU A 37 -18.15 -14.83 2.82
CA GLU A 37 -18.22 -16.09 2.06
C GLU A 37 -19.25 -15.99 0.93
N GLY A 38 -18.81 -16.22 -0.30
CA GLY A 38 -19.64 -16.16 -1.51
C GLY A 38 -20.22 -14.76 -1.82
N PHE A 39 -19.80 -13.70 -1.09
CA PHE A 39 -20.27 -12.33 -1.33
C PHE A 39 -19.86 -11.83 -2.73
N PHE A 40 -18.62 -12.09 -3.11
CA PHE A 40 -18.08 -11.63 -4.41
C PHE A 40 -18.69 -12.37 -5.58
N ASP A 41 -19.05 -13.65 -5.43
CA ASP A 41 -19.80 -14.39 -6.46
C ASP A 41 -21.21 -13.81 -6.67
N LYS A 42 -21.85 -13.39 -5.58
CA LYS A 42 -23.15 -12.71 -5.66
C LYS A 42 -23.04 -11.34 -6.35
N LEU A 43 -21.94 -10.58 -6.11
CA LEU A 43 -21.69 -9.32 -6.82
C LEU A 43 -21.52 -9.56 -8.32
N LYS A 44 -20.71 -10.54 -8.72
CA LYS A 44 -20.53 -10.91 -10.13
C LYS A 44 -21.84 -11.37 -10.77
N ALA A 45 -22.59 -12.23 -10.10
CA ALA A 45 -23.90 -12.69 -10.58
C ALA A 45 -24.91 -11.55 -10.76
N ALA A 46 -24.79 -10.48 -9.95
CA ALA A 46 -25.59 -9.26 -10.10
C ALA A 46 -25.04 -8.28 -11.16
N GLY A 47 -24.03 -8.67 -11.95
CA GLY A 47 -23.42 -7.83 -12.98
C GLY A 47 -22.66 -6.64 -12.40
N ARG A 48 -22.04 -6.78 -11.21
CA ARG A 48 -21.28 -5.73 -10.53
C ARG A 48 -19.79 -6.02 -10.68
N GLU A 49 -19.03 -4.95 -10.87
CA GLU A 49 -17.57 -4.96 -10.89
C GLU A 49 -17.02 -4.60 -9.51
N TYR A 50 -15.87 -5.12 -9.16
CA TYR A 50 -15.18 -4.75 -7.94
C TYR A 50 -13.66 -4.76 -8.10
N TYR A 51 -13.02 -3.91 -7.29
CA TYR A 51 -11.58 -3.86 -7.12
C TYR A 51 -11.26 -3.95 -5.63
N LEU A 52 -10.16 -4.63 -5.32
CA LEU A 52 -9.59 -4.70 -4.00
C LEU A 52 -8.43 -3.70 -3.91
N LEU A 53 -8.44 -2.87 -2.87
CA LEU A 53 -7.44 -1.85 -2.65
C LEU A 53 -6.71 -2.11 -1.33
N THR A 54 -5.38 -2.12 -1.37
CA THR A 54 -4.58 -2.18 -0.13
C THR A 54 -3.52 -1.09 -0.10
N ASN A 55 -3.30 -0.52 1.09
CA ASN A 55 -2.16 0.36 1.33
C ASN A 55 -0.86 -0.42 1.55
N ASN A 56 -0.94 -1.71 1.84
CA ASN A 56 0.22 -2.51 2.16
C ASN A 56 1.17 -2.65 0.96
N SER A 57 2.30 -1.97 1.02
CA SER A 57 3.32 -1.92 -0.02
C SER A 57 4.39 -3.01 0.12
N SER A 58 4.33 -3.87 1.15
CA SER A 58 5.37 -4.86 1.44
C SER A 58 5.36 -6.09 0.53
N ARG A 59 4.33 -6.25 -0.29
CA ARG A 59 4.10 -7.42 -1.16
C ARG A 59 3.77 -6.99 -2.59
N ASP A 60 3.75 -7.97 -3.51
CA ASP A 60 3.33 -7.78 -4.90
C ASP A 60 1.87 -8.19 -5.15
N HIS A 61 1.39 -7.91 -6.35
CA HIS A 61 0.05 -8.28 -6.78
C HIS A 61 -0.19 -9.80 -6.75
N GLN A 62 0.82 -10.59 -7.15
CA GLN A 62 0.66 -12.04 -7.21
C GLN A 62 0.42 -12.63 -5.82
N HIS A 63 1.06 -12.07 -4.80
CA HIS A 63 0.79 -12.43 -3.41
C HIS A 63 -0.68 -12.21 -3.05
N TYR A 64 -1.24 -11.03 -3.36
CA TYR A 64 -2.63 -10.71 -3.04
C TYR A 64 -3.63 -11.51 -3.88
N VAL A 65 -3.34 -11.72 -5.17
CA VAL A 65 -4.16 -12.59 -6.03
C VAL A 65 -4.23 -14.00 -5.47
N ASN A 66 -3.09 -14.57 -5.09
CA ASN A 66 -3.03 -15.92 -4.50
C ASN A 66 -3.76 -15.97 -3.15
N LYS A 67 -3.53 -14.99 -2.28
CA LYS A 67 -4.17 -14.87 -0.96
C LYS A 67 -5.69 -14.81 -1.10
N MET A 68 -6.20 -13.90 -1.93
CA MET A 68 -7.64 -13.70 -2.07
C MET A 68 -8.33 -14.91 -2.72
N ASN A 69 -7.76 -15.47 -3.78
CA ASN A 69 -8.30 -16.69 -4.39
C ASN A 69 -8.27 -17.88 -3.41
N GLY A 70 -7.21 -18.00 -2.60
CA GLY A 70 -7.13 -19.01 -1.53
C GLY A 70 -8.22 -18.86 -0.47
N LEU A 71 -8.69 -17.64 -0.22
CA LEU A 71 -9.80 -17.32 0.67
C LEU A 71 -11.18 -17.42 -0.02
N GLY A 72 -11.25 -17.81 -1.31
CA GLY A 72 -12.50 -17.89 -2.05
C GLY A 72 -13.04 -16.56 -2.56
N VAL A 73 -12.19 -15.53 -2.64
CA VAL A 73 -12.50 -14.23 -3.26
C VAL A 73 -11.91 -14.22 -4.67
N PRO A 74 -12.73 -14.37 -5.73
CA PRO A 74 -12.25 -14.58 -7.10
C PRO A 74 -11.72 -13.26 -7.70
N VAL A 75 -10.40 -13.11 -7.76
CA VAL A 75 -9.70 -11.93 -8.30
C VAL A 75 -8.64 -12.32 -9.33
N THR A 76 -8.34 -11.38 -10.22
CA THR A 76 -7.19 -11.40 -11.12
C THR A 76 -6.25 -10.23 -10.79
N ARG A 77 -5.13 -10.11 -11.51
CA ARG A 77 -4.19 -8.99 -11.36
C ARG A 77 -4.89 -7.63 -11.54
N GLU A 78 -5.83 -7.56 -12.47
CA GLU A 78 -6.54 -6.33 -12.81
C GLU A 78 -7.49 -5.85 -11.71
N ASN A 79 -7.95 -6.76 -10.85
CA ASN A 79 -8.87 -6.43 -9.75
C ASN A 79 -8.15 -5.98 -8.47
N VAL A 80 -6.82 -6.10 -8.39
CA VAL A 80 -6.04 -5.79 -7.19
C VAL A 80 -5.21 -4.54 -7.43
N LEU A 81 -5.40 -3.52 -6.60
CA LEU A 81 -4.63 -2.28 -6.58
C LEU A 81 -3.88 -2.15 -5.25
N ILE A 82 -2.59 -1.91 -5.34
CA ILE A 82 -1.73 -1.69 -4.18
C ILE A 82 -1.19 -0.26 -4.19
N SER A 83 -0.86 0.29 -3.03
CA SER A 83 -0.35 1.68 -2.93
C SER A 83 0.91 1.90 -3.76
N THR A 84 1.70 0.84 -3.99
CA THR A 84 2.87 0.90 -4.88
C THR A 84 2.50 1.26 -6.32
N ASP A 85 1.31 0.87 -6.82
CA ASP A 85 0.86 1.26 -8.17
C ASP A 85 0.70 2.78 -8.30
N ALA A 86 0.12 3.41 -7.29
CA ALA A 86 -0.05 4.86 -7.26
C ALA A 86 1.32 5.56 -7.29
N PHE A 87 2.27 5.08 -6.46
CA PHE A 87 3.64 5.58 -6.43
C PHE A 87 4.35 5.39 -7.77
N THR A 88 4.41 4.17 -8.29
CA THR A 88 5.16 3.87 -9.53
C THR A 88 4.57 4.57 -10.74
N ASN A 89 3.24 4.60 -10.89
CA ASN A 89 2.57 5.31 -11.97
C ASN A 89 2.86 6.82 -11.94
N TYR A 90 2.85 7.43 -10.77
CA TYR A 90 3.15 8.84 -10.62
C TYR A 90 4.62 9.14 -10.93
N MET A 91 5.56 8.37 -10.35
CA MET A 91 6.99 8.61 -10.52
C MET A 91 7.47 8.33 -11.93
N SER A 92 7.01 7.25 -12.58
CA SER A 92 7.35 6.96 -13.97
C SER A 92 6.88 8.05 -14.92
N LYS A 93 5.77 8.72 -14.61
CA LYS A 93 5.24 9.81 -15.44
C LYS A 93 5.95 11.14 -15.21
N ASN A 94 6.27 11.47 -13.95
CA ASN A 94 6.74 12.81 -13.56
C ASN A 94 8.26 12.88 -13.31
N HIS A 95 8.89 11.74 -13.00
CA HIS A 95 10.31 11.61 -12.69
C HIS A 95 10.90 10.33 -13.30
N PRO A 96 10.79 10.14 -14.65
CA PRO A 96 11.18 8.87 -15.30
C PRO A 96 12.68 8.55 -15.15
N ASP A 97 13.54 9.57 -15.07
CA ASP A 97 14.99 9.43 -14.93
C ASP A 97 15.45 9.57 -13.46
N GLY A 98 14.51 9.67 -12.52
CA GLY A 98 14.77 9.84 -11.09
C GLY A 98 15.47 8.64 -10.47
N LYS A 99 16.34 8.90 -9.50
CA LYS A 99 17.02 7.90 -8.67
C LYS A 99 16.36 7.81 -7.31
N PHE A 100 16.00 6.59 -6.91
CA PHE A 100 15.21 6.34 -5.70
C PHE A 100 15.98 5.50 -4.69
N TYR A 101 16.21 6.03 -3.48
CA TYR A 101 16.61 5.22 -2.34
C TYR A 101 15.37 4.66 -1.65
N VAL A 102 15.27 3.34 -1.54
CA VAL A 102 14.04 2.69 -1.04
C VAL A 102 14.25 2.16 0.39
N LEU A 103 13.52 2.73 1.34
CA LEU A 103 13.33 2.17 2.67
C LEU A 103 12.08 1.29 2.62
N GLY A 104 12.29 0.01 2.29
CA GLY A 104 11.21 -0.94 2.01
C GLY A 104 11.70 -2.38 1.95
N THR A 105 10.75 -3.31 1.75
CA THR A 105 11.05 -4.72 1.57
C THR A 105 11.71 -4.99 0.21
N PRO A 106 12.45 -6.11 0.05
CA PRO A 106 12.95 -6.53 -1.26
C PRO A 106 11.85 -6.65 -2.32
N GLN A 107 10.60 -6.95 -1.91
CA GLN A 107 9.48 -7.02 -2.84
C GLN A 107 9.03 -5.65 -3.31
N LEU A 108 9.02 -4.64 -2.43
CA LEU A 108 8.75 -3.25 -2.83
C LEU A 108 9.83 -2.76 -3.81
N GLU A 109 11.09 -3.03 -3.52
CA GLU A 109 12.19 -2.70 -4.43
C GLU A 109 12.01 -3.34 -5.81
N LYS A 110 11.64 -4.64 -5.82
CA LYS A 110 11.35 -5.35 -7.08
C LYS A 110 10.20 -4.70 -7.85
N ASN A 111 9.10 -4.35 -7.19
CA ASN A 111 7.95 -3.71 -7.83
C ASN A 111 8.34 -2.35 -8.46
N ILE A 112 9.23 -1.59 -7.80
CA ILE A 112 9.76 -0.31 -8.29
C ILE A 112 10.66 -0.54 -9.51
N ALA A 113 11.54 -1.55 -9.46
CA ALA A 113 12.41 -1.92 -10.58
C ALA A 113 11.61 -2.41 -11.80
N ASP A 114 10.59 -3.26 -11.56
CA ASP A 114 9.70 -3.76 -12.63
C ASP A 114 8.93 -2.63 -13.32
N ALA A 115 8.71 -1.51 -12.64
CA ALA A 115 8.13 -0.29 -13.21
C ALA A 115 9.14 0.57 -14.01
N GLY A 116 10.40 0.12 -14.14
CA GLY A 116 11.46 0.81 -14.87
C GLY A 116 12.13 1.96 -14.13
N LEU A 117 11.90 2.10 -12.82
CA LEU A 117 12.49 3.16 -12.00
C LEU A 117 13.88 2.76 -11.50
N THR A 118 14.82 3.70 -11.51
CA THR A 118 16.20 3.46 -11.09
C THR A 118 16.35 3.58 -9.58
N MET A 119 16.87 2.55 -8.94
CA MET A 119 17.15 2.55 -7.50
C MET A 119 18.63 2.74 -7.19
N THR A 120 18.91 3.37 -6.05
CA THR A 120 20.23 3.46 -5.44
C THR A 120 20.25 2.73 -4.10
N LYS A 121 21.43 2.30 -3.66
CA LYS A 121 21.60 1.48 -2.47
C LYS A 121 22.44 2.14 -1.38
N THR A 122 23.26 3.09 -1.74
CA THR A 122 24.21 3.72 -0.83
C THR A 122 24.06 5.23 -0.78
N LEU A 123 24.61 5.82 0.26
CA LEU A 123 24.66 7.28 0.42
C LEU A 123 25.50 7.96 -0.67
N GLU A 124 26.54 7.28 -1.13
CA GLU A 124 27.52 7.76 -2.13
C GLU A 124 26.91 7.83 -3.52
N GLU A 125 26.02 6.89 -3.86
CA GLU A 125 25.28 6.92 -5.12
C GLU A 125 24.32 8.11 -5.19
N GLY A 126 23.91 8.62 -4.04
CA GLY A 126 22.89 9.66 -3.93
C GLY A 126 21.52 9.16 -4.34
N ALA A 127 20.54 10.04 -4.22
CA ALA A 127 19.18 9.81 -4.69
C ALA A 127 18.49 11.15 -4.95
N ASP A 128 17.52 11.16 -5.86
CA ASP A 128 16.63 12.31 -6.08
C ASP A 128 15.45 12.27 -5.13
N PHE A 129 15.05 11.06 -4.71
CA PHE A 129 13.99 10.81 -3.73
C PHE A 129 14.34 9.65 -2.79
N VAL A 130 13.95 9.78 -1.52
CA VAL A 130 13.84 8.64 -0.61
C VAL A 130 12.39 8.17 -0.60
N VAL A 131 12.18 6.86 -0.77
CA VAL A 131 10.86 6.22 -0.76
C VAL A 131 10.71 5.45 0.54
N VAL A 132 9.69 5.78 1.33
CA VAL A 132 9.37 5.09 2.58
C VAL A 132 8.13 4.23 2.37
N GLY A 133 8.30 2.93 2.50
CA GLY A 133 7.23 1.95 2.43
C GLY A 133 7.12 1.10 3.69
N PHE A 134 6.19 0.15 3.70
CA PHE A 134 6.06 -0.81 4.79
C PHE A 134 7.24 -1.80 4.78
N ASP A 135 8.25 -1.52 5.57
CA ASP A 135 9.49 -2.30 5.63
C ASP A 135 9.55 -3.22 6.85
N GLN A 136 9.09 -4.46 6.68
CA GLN A 136 9.24 -5.53 7.67
C GLN A 136 10.68 -6.08 7.75
N THR A 137 11.58 -5.59 6.89
CA THR A 137 13.01 -5.96 6.84
C THR A 137 13.90 -4.78 7.22
N LEU A 138 13.33 -3.78 7.91
CA LEU A 138 14.01 -2.57 8.34
C LEU A 138 15.27 -2.90 9.15
N THR A 139 16.39 -2.31 8.73
CA THR A 139 17.64 -2.32 9.49
C THR A 139 18.02 -0.91 9.90
N TYR A 140 18.84 -0.80 10.95
CA TYR A 140 19.33 0.50 11.38
C TYR A 140 20.19 1.17 10.29
N GLU A 141 20.90 0.38 9.49
CA GLU A 141 21.68 0.86 8.34
C GLU A 141 20.79 1.51 7.27
N LYS A 142 19.73 0.82 6.84
CA LYS A 142 18.75 1.36 5.89
C LYS A 142 18.19 2.69 6.38
N LEU A 143 17.76 2.72 7.64
CA LEU A 143 17.20 3.91 8.27
C LEU A 143 18.21 5.05 8.34
N THR A 144 19.46 4.75 8.72
CA THR A 144 20.54 5.74 8.80
C THR A 144 20.80 6.37 7.43
N THR A 145 20.87 5.57 6.38
CA THR A 145 21.09 6.05 5.01
C THR A 145 19.92 6.94 4.57
N ALA A 146 18.67 6.51 4.78
CA ALA A 146 17.49 7.31 4.47
C ALA A 146 17.51 8.68 5.20
N CYS A 147 17.74 8.67 6.53
CA CYS A 147 17.78 9.90 7.31
C CYS A 147 18.91 10.85 6.84
N ARG A 148 20.09 10.32 6.52
CA ARG A 148 21.21 11.14 6.02
C ARG A 148 20.94 11.74 4.64
N LEU A 149 20.28 11.03 3.74
CA LEU A 149 19.85 11.57 2.45
C LEU A 149 18.83 12.70 2.66
N ILE A 150 17.83 12.48 3.50
CA ILE A 150 16.80 13.46 3.82
C ILE A 150 17.41 14.70 4.50
N ASP A 151 18.34 14.53 5.41
CA ASP A 151 19.04 15.64 6.11
C ASP A 151 19.84 16.50 5.11
N LYS A 152 20.47 15.88 4.12
CA LYS A 152 21.16 16.56 3.01
C LYS A 152 20.22 17.30 2.04
N GLY A 153 18.91 17.22 2.22
CA GLY A 153 17.93 17.94 1.40
C GLY A 153 17.23 17.10 0.36
N VAL A 154 17.49 15.78 0.29
CA VAL A 154 16.75 14.89 -0.61
C VAL A 154 15.30 14.80 -0.12
N PRO A 155 14.31 15.14 -0.94
CA PRO A 155 12.90 14.98 -0.58
C PRO A 155 12.56 13.51 -0.38
N TYR A 156 11.61 13.23 0.52
CA TYR A 156 11.10 11.88 0.64
C TYR A 156 9.60 11.80 0.43
N VAL A 157 9.16 10.65 -0.05
CA VAL A 157 7.78 10.30 -0.30
C VAL A 157 7.43 9.01 0.43
N ALA A 158 6.16 8.79 0.71
CA ALA A 158 5.71 7.56 1.36
C ALA A 158 4.64 6.85 0.52
N THR A 159 4.65 5.52 0.54
CA THR A 159 3.69 4.71 -0.21
C THR A 159 2.28 4.77 0.38
N HIS A 160 2.15 5.06 1.69
CA HIS A 160 0.86 5.22 2.37
C HIS A 160 1.08 5.77 3.80
N PRO A 161 0.01 6.27 4.46
CA PRO A 161 0.10 6.91 5.78
C PRO A 161 -0.16 5.97 6.97
N ASP A 162 -0.50 4.71 6.76
CA ASP A 162 -1.01 3.84 7.82
C ASP A 162 0.05 3.66 8.93
N VAL A 163 -0.36 3.92 10.17
CA VAL A 163 0.54 3.86 11.35
C VAL A 163 0.70 2.43 11.86
N ARG A 164 -0.32 1.60 11.65
CA ARG A 164 -0.39 0.23 12.15
C ARG A 164 -0.95 -0.69 11.08
N CYS A 165 -0.34 -1.85 10.93
CA CYS A 165 -0.90 -2.96 10.18
C CYS A 165 -1.56 -3.94 11.15
N PRO A 166 -2.88 -4.19 11.07
CA PRO A 166 -3.55 -5.18 11.90
C PRO A 166 -3.12 -6.59 11.49
N ILE A 167 -2.93 -7.45 12.48
CA ILE A 167 -2.60 -8.86 12.29
C ILE A 167 -3.58 -9.75 13.06
N GLU A 168 -3.44 -11.06 12.91
CA GLU A 168 -4.26 -12.05 13.62
C GLU A 168 -4.21 -11.85 15.14
N GLY A 169 -5.27 -12.29 15.84
CA GLY A 169 -5.36 -12.17 17.29
C GLY A 169 -5.70 -10.78 17.82
N GLY A 170 -6.05 -9.82 16.95
CA GLY A 170 -6.34 -8.44 17.35
C GLY A 170 -5.10 -7.60 17.67
N GLU A 171 -3.94 -8.11 17.32
CA GLU A 171 -2.65 -7.43 17.47
C GLU A 171 -2.35 -6.53 16.28
N PHE A 172 -1.23 -5.84 16.31
CA PHE A 172 -0.75 -4.99 15.22
C PHE A 172 0.78 -4.95 15.18
N ILE A 173 1.31 -4.57 14.03
CA ILE A 173 2.72 -4.22 13.87
C ILE A 173 2.85 -2.77 13.35
N PRO A 174 3.97 -2.06 13.64
CA PRO A 174 4.22 -0.73 13.10
C PRO A 174 4.23 -0.76 11.58
N ASP A 175 3.62 0.25 10.95
CA ASP A 175 3.56 0.39 9.50
C ASP A 175 4.25 1.68 9.03
N THR A 176 4.14 2.03 7.76
CA THR A 176 4.80 3.15 7.08
C THR A 176 4.64 4.47 7.83
N GLY A 177 3.45 4.75 8.37
CA GLY A 177 3.19 5.97 9.13
C GLY A 177 4.03 6.07 10.41
N ALA A 178 4.31 4.95 11.08
CA ALA A 178 5.22 4.93 12.23
C ALA A 178 6.67 5.24 11.80
N MET A 179 7.10 4.76 10.63
CA MET A 179 8.41 5.08 10.07
C MET A 179 8.52 6.55 9.65
N ILE A 180 7.45 7.14 9.10
CA ILE A 180 7.37 8.57 8.80
C ILE A 180 7.60 9.39 10.06
N GLU A 181 6.94 9.07 11.17
CA GLU A 181 7.11 9.81 12.43
C GLU A 181 8.51 9.63 13.03
N LEU A 182 9.12 8.45 12.91
CA LEU A 182 10.51 8.21 13.30
C LEU A 182 11.47 9.10 12.50
N ILE A 183 11.36 9.11 11.15
CA ILE A 183 12.18 9.93 10.26
C ILE A 183 11.98 11.42 10.57
N LYS A 184 10.74 11.85 10.74
CA LYS A 184 10.40 13.23 11.08
C LYS A 184 11.01 13.65 12.42
N THR A 185 10.99 12.78 13.42
CA THR A 185 11.62 13.05 14.73
C THR A 185 13.13 13.17 14.59
N ALA A 186 13.76 12.33 13.75
CA ALA A 186 15.21 12.35 13.58
C ALA A 186 15.72 13.52 12.72
N THR A 187 14.96 13.93 11.69
CA THR A 187 15.40 14.90 10.67
C THR A 187 14.68 16.24 10.72
N GLY A 188 13.58 16.35 11.47
CA GLY A 188 12.69 17.52 11.46
C GLY A 188 11.88 17.69 10.17
N LYS A 189 11.96 16.74 9.22
CA LYS A 189 11.33 16.86 7.90
C LYS A 189 10.16 15.91 7.74
N SER A 190 9.15 16.34 7.02
CA SER A 190 7.96 15.55 6.65
C SER A 190 8.02 15.11 5.18
N PRO A 191 7.27 14.06 4.79
CA PRO A 191 7.23 13.63 3.40
C PRO A 191 6.67 14.75 2.51
N SER A 192 7.24 14.91 1.33
CA SER A 192 6.76 15.85 0.31
C SER A 192 5.45 15.37 -0.33
N MET A 193 5.22 14.05 -0.33
CA MET A 193 4.02 13.41 -0.87
C MET A 193 3.79 12.08 -0.17
N ILE A 194 2.51 11.75 0.04
CA ILE A 194 2.07 10.45 0.53
C ILE A 194 1.08 9.88 -0.48
N PHE A 195 1.31 8.65 -0.92
CA PHE A 195 0.45 7.90 -1.81
C PHE A 195 -0.54 7.03 -1.04
N GLY A 196 -1.37 6.30 -1.78
CA GLY A 196 -2.33 5.39 -1.18
C GLY A 196 -3.51 6.08 -0.50
N LYS A 197 -4.45 5.27 0.02
CA LYS A 197 -5.65 5.77 0.71
C LYS A 197 -5.27 6.59 1.96
N PRO A 198 -5.93 7.70 2.26
CA PRO A 198 -7.07 8.32 1.56
C PRO A 198 -6.66 9.36 0.49
N PHE A 199 -5.40 9.39 0.09
CA PHE A 199 -4.90 10.36 -0.89
C PHE A 199 -5.32 10.01 -2.32
N GLN A 200 -5.31 10.99 -3.21
CA GLN A 200 -5.80 10.87 -4.59
C GLN A 200 -4.73 10.42 -5.60
N TYR A 201 -3.51 10.14 -5.16
CA TYR A 201 -2.40 9.77 -6.03
C TYR A 201 -2.29 8.27 -6.18
#